data_4479f07700c03a47b4a138391e806b0e
#
_entry.id   4479f07700c03a47b4a138391e806b0e
#
_cell.length_a   1.000
_cell.length_b   1.000
_cell.length_c   1.000
_cell.angle_alpha   90.00
_cell.angle_beta   90.00
_cell.angle_gamma   90.00
#
_symmetry.space_group_name_H-M   'P 1'
#
loop_
_entity.id
_entity.type
_entity.pdbx_description
1 polymer ?
#
loop_
_entity_poly.entity_id
_entity_poly.type
_entity_poly.pdbx_seq_one_letter_code
_entity_poly.pdbx_strand_id
1 'polypeptide(L)'
;LVGRLLGLKISRIVFASFFSFIVPLFRSKKIIKENLNIFSKITPNINETEIIDSMWKNYGMTFIEYTFLNYFKSKNSYTTIKNENLLSQIIQEEKPVIFVSGHFANFEIMSMEITKKKIPLATIYRPLNNIFLNPFMEYLRKKYICKNQIKKGINGVRHTIEYLKKKHCIALMIDQRVSEGEKINFFGQPALTTTLPAQLSTKFNLDIVPVYIQRDKYHNFLVEFKERLNPSDFKIKLELSEELNRILEKMIIRNPNQWIWTHNRWK
;
A
#
# COMPACT_ATOMS: atom_id res chain seq x y z
N LEU A 1 23.42 8.90 -5.48
CA LEU A 1 24.45 9.86 -5.07
C LEU A 1 23.87 11.27 -4.90
N VAL A 2 23.25 11.86 -5.92
CA VAL A 2 22.72 13.25 -5.91
C VAL A 2 21.75 13.50 -4.75
N GLY A 3 20.78 12.60 -4.51
CA GLY A 3 19.81 12.76 -3.43
C GLY A 3 20.45 12.84 -2.04
N ARG A 4 21.52 12.07 -1.79
CA ARG A 4 22.23 12.11 -0.51
C ARG A 4 23.00 13.40 -0.27
N LEU A 5 23.48 14.05 -1.34
CA LEU A 5 24.17 15.33 -1.25
C LEU A 5 23.21 16.48 -0.93
N LEU A 6 22.01 16.45 -1.49
CA LEU A 6 20.98 17.47 -1.28
C LEU A 6 20.22 17.31 0.06
N GLY A 7 20.31 16.15 0.69
CA GLY A 7 19.51 15.80 1.85
C GLY A 7 18.04 15.52 1.51
N LEU A 8 17.28 14.94 2.47
CA LEU A 8 15.92 14.45 2.26
C LEU A 8 14.94 15.57 1.83
N LYS A 9 14.97 16.73 2.51
CA LYS A 9 14.02 17.83 2.28
C LYS A 9 14.12 18.37 0.85
N ILE A 10 15.33 18.73 0.42
CA ILE A 10 15.55 19.28 -0.92
C ILE A 10 15.28 18.22 -2.00
N SER A 11 15.73 16.99 -1.78
CA SER A 11 15.47 15.89 -2.71
C SER A 11 13.99 15.66 -2.94
N ARG A 12 13.14 15.70 -1.90
CA ARG A 12 11.68 15.61 -2.02
C ARG A 12 11.11 16.72 -2.88
N ILE A 13 11.53 17.98 -2.67
CA ILE A 13 11.06 19.13 -3.45
C ILE A 13 11.43 18.97 -4.93
N VAL A 14 12.69 18.66 -5.21
CA VAL A 14 13.20 18.50 -6.59
C VAL A 14 12.46 17.37 -7.31
N PHE A 15 12.33 16.21 -6.69
CA PHE A 15 11.66 15.05 -7.32
C PHE A 15 10.14 15.22 -7.41
N ALA A 16 9.51 15.88 -6.44
CA ALA A 16 8.10 16.24 -6.53
C ALA A 16 7.84 17.13 -7.74
N SER A 17 8.63 18.20 -7.92
CA SER A 17 8.51 19.10 -9.06
C SER A 17 8.81 18.38 -10.38
N PHE A 18 9.87 17.59 -10.44
CA PHE A 18 10.23 16.83 -11.65
C PHE A 18 9.09 15.88 -12.06
N PHE A 19 8.52 15.12 -11.13
CA PHE A 19 7.42 14.19 -11.42
C PHE A 19 6.14 14.92 -11.80
N SER A 20 5.82 16.05 -11.18
CA SER A 20 4.63 16.84 -11.51
C SER A 20 4.68 17.44 -12.91
N PHE A 21 5.84 17.93 -13.36
CA PHE A 21 5.98 18.60 -14.66
C PHE A 21 6.37 17.66 -15.80
N ILE A 22 7.30 16.74 -15.57
CA ILE A 22 7.93 15.95 -16.64
C ILE A 22 7.18 14.64 -16.88
N VAL A 23 6.84 13.89 -15.83
CA VAL A 23 6.28 12.53 -15.98
C VAL A 23 4.93 12.52 -16.70
N PRO A 24 4.00 13.48 -16.48
CA PRO A 24 2.73 13.55 -17.22
C PRO A 24 2.87 13.68 -18.74
N LEU A 25 4.01 14.17 -19.24
CA LEU A 25 4.27 14.26 -20.68
C LEU A 25 4.44 12.88 -21.34
N PHE A 26 4.85 11.87 -20.57
CA PHE A 26 5.13 10.51 -21.02
C PHE A 26 4.08 9.48 -20.57
N ARG A 27 3.04 9.91 -19.87
CA ARG A 27 1.99 9.03 -19.34
C ARG A 27 0.63 9.36 -19.91
N SER A 28 -0.14 8.33 -20.20
CA SER A 28 -1.51 8.49 -20.68
C SER A 28 -2.38 9.15 -19.60
N LYS A 29 -2.97 10.29 -19.94
CA LYS A 29 -3.94 11.00 -19.10
C LYS A 29 -5.31 10.32 -19.08
N LYS A 30 -5.58 9.43 -20.05
CA LYS A 30 -6.88 8.78 -20.25
C LYS A 30 -7.29 7.96 -19.02
N ILE A 31 -6.42 7.07 -18.54
CA ILE A 31 -6.71 6.20 -17.39
C ILE A 31 -6.99 7.04 -16.13
N ILE A 32 -6.18 8.07 -15.89
CA ILE A 32 -6.37 8.94 -14.72
C ILE A 32 -7.74 9.63 -14.78
N LYS A 33 -8.10 10.18 -15.93
CA LYS A 33 -9.40 10.85 -16.13
C LYS A 33 -10.58 9.88 -15.97
N GLU A 34 -10.48 8.67 -16.54
CA GLU A 34 -11.50 7.62 -16.38
C GLU A 34 -11.69 7.24 -14.90
N ASN A 35 -10.61 7.06 -14.17
CA ASN A 35 -10.66 6.75 -12.74
C ASN A 35 -11.25 7.91 -11.93
N LEU A 36 -10.84 9.15 -12.18
CA LEU A 36 -11.38 10.33 -11.49
C LEU A 36 -12.84 10.57 -11.83
N ASN A 37 -13.27 10.29 -13.06
CA ASN A 37 -14.69 10.37 -13.45
C ASN A 37 -15.57 9.37 -12.67
N ILE A 38 -15.06 8.18 -12.35
CA ILE A 38 -15.77 7.23 -11.48
C ILE A 38 -15.83 7.78 -10.05
N PHE A 39 -14.71 8.29 -9.55
CA PHE A 39 -14.61 8.83 -8.20
C PHE A 39 -15.49 10.07 -7.99
N SER A 40 -15.57 10.98 -8.96
CA SER A 40 -16.37 12.21 -8.88
C SER A 40 -17.88 11.97 -8.77
N LYS A 41 -18.37 10.81 -9.25
CA LYS A 41 -19.77 10.42 -9.10
C LYS A 41 -20.18 10.20 -7.64
N ILE A 42 -19.23 9.81 -6.80
CA ILE A 42 -19.46 9.53 -5.37
C ILE A 42 -18.99 10.71 -4.51
N THR A 43 -17.97 11.41 -4.97
CA THR A 43 -17.39 12.56 -4.27
C THR A 43 -17.50 13.79 -5.18
N PRO A 44 -18.65 14.47 -5.18
CA PRO A 44 -18.85 15.66 -6.03
C PRO A 44 -17.91 16.80 -5.60
N ASN A 45 -17.66 17.74 -6.53
CA ASN A 45 -16.84 18.94 -6.29
C ASN A 45 -15.35 18.68 -6.00
N ILE A 46 -14.80 17.60 -6.53
CA ILE A 46 -13.33 17.36 -6.46
C ILE A 46 -12.58 18.31 -7.39
N ASN A 47 -11.41 18.75 -6.96
CA ASN A 47 -10.46 19.45 -7.83
C ASN A 47 -9.54 18.42 -8.51
N GLU A 48 -9.94 17.93 -9.70
CA GLU A 48 -9.17 16.92 -10.43
C GLU A 48 -7.72 17.34 -10.71
N THR A 49 -7.52 18.62 -11.05
CA THR A 49 -6.18 19.16 -11.34
C THR A 49 -5.28 19.08 -10.12
N GLU A 50 -5.82 19.43 -8.96
CA GLU A 50 -5.08 19.34 -7.68
C GLU A 50 -4.76 17.90 -7.31
N ILE A 51 -5.71 16.98 -7.49
CA ILE A 51 -5.51 15.55 -7.23
C ILE A 51 -4.38 15.00 -8.12
N ILE A 52 -4.42 15.31 -9.42
CA ILE A 52 -3.41 14.83 -10.38
C ILE A 52 -2.02 15.39 -10.04
N ASP A 53 -1.92 16.69 -9.78
CA ASP A 53 -0.66 17.35 -9.44
C ASP A 53 -0.07 16.77 -8.14
N SER A 54 -0.90 16.68 -7.10
CA SER A 54 -0.51 16.15 -5.79
C SER A 54 -0.10 14.68 -5.84
N MET A 55 -0.82 13.85 -6.62
CA MET A 55 -0.45 12.47 -6.88
C MET A 55 0.95 12.38 -7.50
N TRP A 56 1.25 13.14 -8.53
CA TRP A 56 2.56 13.11 -9.18
C TRP A 56 3.67 13.60 -8.24
N LYS A 57 3.43 14.67 -7.47
CA LYS A 57 4.35 15.13 -6.43
C LYS A 57 4.63 14.04 -5.40
N ASN A 58 3.59 13.35 -4.93
CA ASN A 58 3.73 12.23 -4.00
C ASN A 58 4.54 11.07 -4.61
N TYR A 59 4.34 10.76 -5.89
CA TYR A 59 5.15 9.77 -6.60
C TYR A 59 6.63 10.14 -6.63
N GLY A 60 6.95 11.39 -6.98
CA GLY A 60 8.31 11.88 -7.01
C GLY A 60 8.99 11.80 -5.65
N MET A 61 8.29 12.22 -4.59
CA MET A 61 8.77 12.09 -3.23
C MET A 61 9.01 10.63 -2.84
N THR A 62 8.04 9.76 -3.09
CA THR A 62 8.16 8.32 -2.77
C THR A 62 9.31 7.67 -3.53
N PHE A 63 9.52 8.03 -4.79
CA PHE A 63 10.62 7.50 -5.59
C PHE A 63 11.99 7.84 -4.99
N ILE A 64 12.23 9.11 -4.65
CA ILE A 64 13.53 9.50 -4.06
C ILE A 64 13.72 8.97 -2.64
N GLU A 65 12.64 8.77 -1.89
CA GLU A 65 12.68 8.25 -0.53
C GLU A 65 13.26 6.84 -0.41
N TYR A 66 13.27 6.06 -1.48
CA TYR A 66 13.98 4.77 -1.48
C TYR A 66 15.48 4.93 -1.20
N THR A 67 16.07 6.05 -1.56
CA THR A 67 17.48 6.33 -1.23
C THR A 67 17.69 6.73 0.24
N PHE A 68 16.60 7.01 0.97
CA PHE A 68 16.57 7.44 2.36
C PHE A 68 15.88 6.44 3.31
N LEU A 69 15.60 5.22 2.88
CA LEU A 69 14.91 4.22 3.72
C LEU A 69 15.64 3.93 5.03
N ASN A 70 16.98 4.05 5.05
CA ASN A 70 17.77 3.94 6.26
C ASN A 70 17.41 5.01 7.31
N TYR A 71 17.09 6.24 6.88
CA TYR A 71 16.66 7.34 7.77
C TYR A 71 15.33 7.00 8.42
N PHE A 72 14.37 6.52 7.62
CA PHE A 72 13.04 6.14 8.15
C PHE A 72 13.12 4.92 9.06
N LYS A 73 14.03 4.00 8.78
CA LYS A 73 14.25 2.83 9.63
C LYS A 73 14.90 3.18 10.97
N SER A 74 15.89 4.09 10.98
CA SER A 74 16.69 4.41 12.16
C SER A 74 16.08 5.49 13.06
N LYS A 75 15.18 6.33 12.52
CA LYS A 75 14.60 7.48 13.23
C LYS A 75 13.07 7.37 13.28
N ASN A 76 12.50 7.33 14.46
CA ASN A 76 11.04 7.32 14.66
C ASN A 76 10.40 8.69 14.42
N SER A 77 11.19 9.78 14.31
CA SER A 77 10.69 11.14 14.15
C SER A 77 9.96 11.41 12.82
N TYR A 78 10.05 10.49 11.86
CA TYR A 78 9.37 10.63 10.56
C TYR A 78 8.02 9.94 10.49
N THR A 79 7.66 9.13 11.50
CA THR A 79 6.44 8.33 11.47
C THR A 79 5.70 8.43 12.79
N THR A 80 4.42 8.78 12.73
CA THR A 80 3.47 8.66 13.83
C THR A 80 2.62 7.43 13.61
N ILE A 81 2.51 6.57 14.61
CA ILE A 81 1.69 5.36 14.55
C ILE A 81 0.41 5.61 15.35
N LYS A 82 -0.75 5.40 14.71
CA LYS A 82 -2.05 5.42 15.38
C LYS A 82 -2.54 3.99 15.59
N ASN A 83 -3.10 3.75 16.78
CA ASN A 83 -3.53 2.42 17.27
C ASN A 83 -2.36 1.43 17.37
N GLU A 84 -1.21 1.89 17.86
CA GLU A 84 0.01 1.09 18.03
C GLU A 84 -0.18 -0.10 19.00
N ASN A 85 -1.10 0.04 19.97
CA ASN A 85 -1.49 -1.02 20.91
C ASN A 85 -1.91 -2.31 20.20
N LEU A 86 -2.52 -2.22 19.03
CA LEU A 86 -2.90 -3.38 18.22
C LEU A 86 -1.68 -4.23 17.81
N LEU A 87 -0.55 -3.60 17.51
CA LEU A 87 0.69 -4.33 17.23
C LEU A 87 1.21 -5.07 18.47
N SER A 88 1.08 -4.46 19.65
CA SER A 88 1.44 -5.09 20.92
C SER A 88 0.55 -6.30 21.22
N GLN A 89 -0.74 -6.22 20.93
CA GLN A 89 -1.67 -7.34 21.06
C GLN A 89 -1.29 -8.50 20.11
N ILE A 90 -0.96 -8.21 18.85
CA ILE A 90 -0.53 -9.23 17.88
C ILE A 90 0.72 -9.97 18.38
N ILE A 91 1.66 -9.24 19.00
CA ILE A 91 2.86 -9.85 19.58
C ILE A 91 2.51 -10.77 20.74
N GLN A 92 1.62 -10.33 21.63
CA GLN A 92 1.21 -11.12 22.82
C GLN A 92 0.40 -12.36 22.45
N GLU A 93 -0.47 -12.26 21.43
CA GLU A 93 -1.29 -13.37 20.97
C GLU A 93 -0.50 -14.45 20.22
N GLU A 94 0.70 -14.11 19.72
CA GLU A 94 1.52 -14.97 18.85
C GLU A 94 0.77 -15.56 17.65
N LYS A 95 -0.36 -14.99 17.31
CA LYS A 95 -1.20 -15.40 16.19
C LYS A 95 -0.92 -14.48 14.98
N PRO A 96 -0.56 -15.03 13.82
CA PRO A 96 -0.35 -14.19 12.64
C PRO A 96 -1.62 -13.53 12.17
N VAL A 97 -1.48 -12.34 11.57
CA VAL A 97 -2.57 -11.60 10.94
C VAL A 97 -2.19 -11.24 9.50
N ILE A 98 -3.17 -10.79 8.73
CA ILE A 98 -2.99 -10.33 7.36
C ILE A 98 -3.13 -8.81 7.34
N PHE A 99 -2.05 -8.08 7.11
CA PHE A 99 -2.09 -6.63 6.92
C PHE A 99 -2.42 -6.31 5.47
N VAL A 100 -3.39 -5.42 5.25
CA VAL A 100 -3.78 -4.98 3.91
C VAL A 100 -3.77 -3.46 3.81
N SER A 101 -3.38 -2.94 2.65
CA SER A 101 -3.38 -1.51 2.38
C SER A 101 -3.57 -1.24 0.89
N GLY A 102 -3.56 0.05 0.51
CA GLY A 102 -3.43 0.53 -0.86
C GLY A 102 -2.10 1.25 -1.07
N HIS A 103 -1.84 1.64 -2.33
CA HIS A 103 -0.66 2.42 -2.68
C HIS A 103 -0.86 3.91 -2.32
N PHE A 104 -0.90 4.19 -1.02
CA PHE A 104 -1.00 5.53 -0.45
C PHE A 104 0.36 6.06 -0.05
N ALA A 105 0.59 7.36 -0.24
CA ALA A 105 1.81 8.04 0.20
C ALA A 105 3.08 7.21 -0.12
N ASN A 106 3.90 6.91 0.88
CA ASN A 106 4.95 5.90 0.77
C ASN A 106 4.51 4.63 1.49
N PHE A 107 3.80 3.78 0.78
CA PHE A 107 3.21 2.53 1.29
C PHE A 107 4.24 1.52 1.87
N GLU A 108 5.52 1.66 1.54
CA GLU A 108 6.59 0.83 2.10
C GLU A 108 6.76 1.02 3.61
N ILE A 109 6.37 2.19 4.13
CA ILE A 109 6.48 2.52 5.56
C ILE A 109 5.62 1.59 6.43
N MET A 110 4.47 1.12 5.93
CA MET A 110 3.66 0.12 6.65
C MET A 110 4.49 -1.09 7.09
N SER A 111 5.09 -1.76 6.13
CA SER A 111 5.87 -2.98 6.41
C SER A 111 7.13 -2.68 7.22
N MET A 112 7.72 -1.49 7.04
CA MET A 112 8.86 -1.06 7.83
C MET A 112 8.47 -0.88 9.31
N GLU A 113 7.36 -0.22 9.63
CA GLU A 113 6.94 0.01 11.01
C GLU A 113 6.54 -1.29 11.71
N ILE A 114 5.88 -2.22 10.99
CA ILE A 114 5.57 -3.55 11.52
C ILE A 114 6.87 -4.31 11.87
N THR A 115 7.86 -4.30 10.98
CA THR A 115 9.13 -5.01 11.23
C THR A 115 10.00 -4.34 12.30
N LYS A 116 9.90 -3.02 12.51
CA LYS A 116 10.53 -2.32 13.64
C LYS A 116 10.03 -2.85 14.99
N LYS A 117 8.78 -3.29 15.06
CA LYS A 117 8.20 -3.91 16.27
C LYS A 117 8.57 -5.38 16.43
N LYS A 118 9.49 -5.89 15.59
CA LYS A 118 9.95 -7.29 15.59
C LYS A 118 8.85 -8.32 15.28
N ILE A 119 7.74 -7.91 14.69
CA ILE A 119 6.69 -8.82 14.22
C ILE A 119 7.23 -9.59 13.02
N PRO A 120 7.21 -10.94 13.03
CA PRO A 120 7.58 -11.74 11.88
C PRO A 120 6.66 -11.41 10.71
N LEU A 121 7.21 -10.91 9.60
CA LEU A 121 6.44 -10.42 8.45
C LEU A 121 6.99 -10.98 7.15
N ALA A 122 6.10 -11.30 6.21
CA ALA A 122 6.41 -11.51 4.80
C ALA A 122 5.51 -10.63 3.94
N THR A 123 6.08 -9.98 2.91
CA THR A 123 5.36 -9.04 2.05
C THR A 123 5.16 -9.61 0.65
N ILE A 124 3.91 -9.56 0.14
CA ILE A 124 3.61 -9.94 -1.24
C ILE A 124 3.78 -8.73 -2.13
N TYR A 125 4.59 -8.84 -3.18
CA TYR A 125 4.85 -7.76 -4.11
C TYR A 125 4.87 -8.24 -5.57
N ARG A 126 4.60 -7.32 -6.49
CA ARG A 126 4.82 -7.53 -7.92
C ARG A 126 6.20 -6.98 -8.30
N PRO A 127 7.08 -7.78 -8.94
CA PRO A 127 8.34 -7.29 -9.48
C PRO A 127 8.11 -6.13 -10.45
N LEU A 128 9.04 -5.18 -10.48
CA LEU A 128 9.02 -4.11 -11.47
C LEU A 128 9.35 -4.68 -12.86
N ASN A 129 8.70 -4.13 -13.89
CA ASN A 129 8.99 -4.53 -15.28
C ASN A 129 10.41 -4.10 -15.74
N ASN A 130 11.01 -3.09 -15.07
CA ASN A 130 12.36 -2.64 -15.36
C ASN A 130 13.38 -3.60 -14.74
N ILE A 131 14.11 -4.34 -15.59
CA ILE A 131 15.08 -5.38 -15.20
C ILE A 131 16.30 -4.81 -14.44
N PHE A 132 16.64 -3.55 -14.64
CA PHE A 132 17.77 -2.90 -13.94
C PHE A 132 17.35 -2.33 -12.60
N LEU A 133 16.15 -1.76 -12.53
CA LEU A 133 15.64 -1.14 -11.30
C LEU A 133 15.14 -2.19 -10.30
N ASN A 134 14.56 -3.30 -10.78
CA ASN A 134 13.93 -4.30 -9.91
C ASN A 134 14.90 -4.93 -8.89
N PRO A 135 16.13 -5.39 -9.26
CA PRO A 135 17.08 -5.95 -8.30
C PRO A 135 17.49 -4.93 -7.22
N PHE A 136 17.66 -3.67 -7.61
CA PHE A 136 18.00 -2.59 -6.68
C PHE A 136 16.87 -2.34 -5.67
N MET A 137 15.63 -2.30 -6.14
CA MET A 137 14.45 -2.13 -5.29
C MET A 137 14.24 -3.33 -4.36
N GLU A 138 14.41 -4.56 -4.85
CA GLU A 138 14.36 -5.77 -4.02
C GLU A 138 15.43 -5.76 -2.92
N TYR A 139 16.65 -5.36 -3.26
CA TYR A 139 17.74 -5.21 -2.29
C TYR A 139 17.38 -4.21 -1.18
N LEU A 140 16.88 -3.02 -1.55
CA LEU A 140 16.48 -2.00 -0.59
C LEU A 140 15.34 -2.46 0.32
N ARG A 141 14.31 -3.12 -0.26
CA ARG A 141 13.20 -3.69 0.49
C ARG A 141 13.66 -4.73 1.50
N LYS A 142 14.48 -5.69 1.06
CA LYS A 142 15.03 -6.74 1.95
C LYS A 142 15.88 -6.16 3.08
N LYS A 143 16.66 -5.12 2.80
CA LYS A 143 17.58 -4.51 3.76
C LYS A 143 16.88 -3.62 4.77
N TYR A 144 15.90 -2.81 4.33
CA TYR A 144 15.36 -1.73 5.17
C TYR A 144 13.89 -1.91 5.55
N ILE A 145 13.11 -2.66 4.77
CA ILE A 145 11.66 -2.76 4.96
C ILE A 145 11.27 -4.11 5.57
N CYS A 146 11.37 -5.17 4.79
CA CYS A 146 11.04 -6.53 5.22
C CYS A 146 11.94 -7.54 4.50
N LYS A 147 12.62 -8.40 5.25
CA LYS A 147 13.55 -9.41 4.69
C LYS A 147 12.83 -10.43 3.79
N ASN A 148 11.62 -10.82 4.20
CA ASN A 148 10.86 -11.87 3.53
C ASN A 148 9.96 -11.27 2.46
N GLN A 149 10.36 -11.40 1.20
CA GLN A 149 9.67 -10.87 0.03
C GLN A 149 9.09 -12.01 -0.79
N ILE A 150 7.78 -12.01 -1.04
CA ILE A 150 7.05 -13.04 -1.81
C ILE A 150 6.67 -12.45 -3.16
N LYS A 151 7.18 -12.99 -4.25
CA LYS A 151 6.77 -12.60 -5.60
C LYS A 151 5.35 -13.07 -5.87
N LYS A 152 4.49 -12.17 -6.37
CA LYS A 152 3.11 -12.49 -6.78
C LYS A 152 3.10 -13.58 -7.86
N GLY A 153 2.08 -14.45 -7.81
CA GLY A 153 1.86 -15.55 -8.75
C GLY A 153 1.54 -16.87 -8.02
N ILE A 154 1.38 -17.95 -8.76
CA ILE A 154 1.01 -19.27 -8.19
C ILE A 154 2.01 -19.73 -7.12
N ASN A 155 3.30 -19.64 -7.41
CA ASN A 155 4.35 -19.95 -6.43
C ASN A 155 4.31 -19.00 -5.22
N GLY A 156 3.86 -17.75 -5.41
CA GLY A 156 3.68 -16.79 -4.34
C GLY A 156 2.64 -17.24 -3.31
N VAL A 157 1.54 -17.80 -3.74
CA VAL A 157 0.51 -18.34 -2.83
C VAL A 157 1.07 -19.48 -1.97
N ARG A 158 1.84 -20.39 -2.58
CA ARG A 158 2.51 -21.49 -1.85
C ARG A 158 3.47 -20.93 -0.79
N HIS A 159 4.35 -20.00 -1.16
CA HIS A 159 5.28 -19.38 -0.21
C HIS A 159 4.54 -18.62 0.89
N THR A 160 3.41 -17.97 0.56
CA THR A 160 2.57 -17.29 1.57
C THR A 160 2.09 -18.28 2.62
N ILE A 161 1.59 -19.45 2.21
CA ILE A 161 1.15 -20.52 3.12
C ILE A 161 2.34 -21.04 3.97
N GLU A 162 3.52 -21.20 3.39
CA GLU A 162 4.72 -21.63 4.11
C GLU A 162 5.12 -20.62 5.21
N TYR A 163 5.02 -19.30 4.93
CA TYR A 163 5.28 -18.26 5.92
C TYR A 163 4.21 -18.24 7.02
N LEU A 164 2.93 -18.38 6.68
CA LEU A 164 1.85 -18.48 7.67
C LEU A 164 2.05 -19.66 8.63
N LYS A 165 2.43 -20.85 8.11
CA LYS A 165 2.77 -22.02 8.93
C LYS A 165 3.95 -21.76 9.88
N LYS A 166 4.86 -20.85 9.52
CA LYS A 166 5.97 -20.39 10.36
C LYS A 166 5.60 -19.21 11.25
N LYS A 167 4.31 -18.96 11.47
CA LYS A 167 3.75 -17.86 12.27
C LYS A 167 4.18 -16.45 11.80
N HIS A 168 4.45 -16.25 10.52
CA HIS A 168 4.67 -14.91 9.96
C HIS A 168 3.34 -14.28 9.60
N CYS A 169 3.18 -13.01 9.93
CA CYS A 169 2.14 -12.15 9.37
C CYS A 169 2.40 -11.94 7.88
N ILE A 170 1.35 -11.66 7.12
CA ILE A 170 1.44 -11.36 5.69
C ILE A 170 1.01 -9.92 5.45
N ALA A 171 1.73 -9.19 4.58
CA ALA A 171 1.32 -7.87 4.15
C ALA A 171 1.20 -7.79 2.63
N LEU A 172 0.12 -7.17 2.14
CA LEU A 172 -0.11 -6.97 0.71
C LEU A 172 -0.96 -5.74 0.41
N MET A 173 -0.76 -5.19 -0.80
CA MET A 173 -1.60 -4.13 -1.35
C MET A 173 -2.76 -4.74 -2.13
N ILE A 174 -3.99 -4.21 -1.93
CA ILE A 174 -5.23 -4.77 -2.49
C ILE A 174 -5.94 -3.85 -3.48
N ASP A 175 -5.40 -2.66 -3.73
CA ASP A 175 -6.02 -1.61 -4.52
C ASP A 175 -5.84 -1.75 -6.03
N GLN A 176 -5.02 -2.67 -6.51
CA GLN A 176 -4.78 -2.86 -7.94
C GLN A 176 -5.63 -4.00 -8.52
N ARG A 177 -5.97 -3.84 -9.81
CA ARG A 177 -6.66 -4.87 -10.59
C ARG A 177 -5.84 -6.17 -10.64
N VAL A 178 -6.53 -7.28 -10.49
CA VAL A 178 -5.96 -8.64 -10.59
C VAL A 178 -6.76 -9.41 -11.63
N SER A 179 -6.10 -9.96 -12.66
CA SER A 179 -6.78 -10.65 -13.76
C SER A 179 -7.58 -11.87 -13.29
N GLU A 180 -7.08 -12.55 -12.25
CA GLU A 180 -7.72 -13.71 -11.60
C GLU A 180 -8.64 -13.31 -10.44
N GLY A 181 -8.93 -12.00 -10.31
CA GLY A 181 -9.80 -11.47 -9.27
C GLY A 181 -11.28 -11.66 -9.57
N GLU A 182 -12.10 -11.46 -8.56
CA GLU A 182 -13.55 -11.44 -8.70
C GLU A 182 -14.04 -10.01 -8.98
N LYS A 183 -15.15 -9.88 -9.71
CA LYS A 183 -15.81 -8.60 -9.94
C LYS A 183 -16.53 -8.17 -8.67
N ILE A 184 -15.95 -7.25 -7.93
CA ILE A 184 -16.49 -6.72 -6.67
C ILE A 184 -16.68 -5.22 -6.85
N ASN A 185 -17.73 -4.68 -6.23
CA ASN A 185 -18.00 -3.24 -6.28
C ASN A 185 -16.86 -2.43 -5.68
N PHE A 186 -16.44 -1.38 -6.40
CA PHE A 186 -15.45 -0.41 -5.96
C PHE A 186 -15.81 0.96 -6.53
N PHE A 187 -16.19 1.91 -5.68
CA PHE A 187 -16.75 3.20 -6.05
C PHE A 187 -17.97 3.07 -6.97
N GLY A 188 -18.91 2.19 -6.62
CA GLY A 188 -20.15 1.99 -7.38
C GLY A 188 -19.99 1.29 -8.73
N GLN A 189 -18.79 0.81 -9.08
CA GLN A 189 -18.50 0.13 -10.32
C GLN A 189 -17.83 -1.24 -10.07
N PRO A 190 -18.18 -2.29 -10.87
CA PRO A 190 -17.49 -3.58 -10.76
C PRO A 190 -16.02 -3.46 -11.10
N ALA A 191 -15.15 -3.96 -10.23
CA ALA A 191 -13.71 -3.97 -10.42
C ALA A 191 -13.11 -5.34 -10.09
N LEU A 192 -12.20 -5.85 -10.93
CA LEU A 192 -11.51 -7.11 -10.68
C LEU A 192 -10.61 -6.99 -9.44
N THR A 193 -11.06 -7.55 -8.34
CA THR A 193 -10.48 -7.41 -7.00
C THR A 193 -9.85 -8.72 -6.55
N THR A 194 -8.69 -8.64 -5.91
CA THR A 194 -8.05 -9.81 -5.30
C THR A 194 -8.87 -10.29 -4.11
N THR A 195 -9.19 -11.59 -4.10
CA THR A 195 -9.83 -12.24 -2.95
C THR A 195 -8.82 -12.98 -2.06
N LEU A 196 -7.53 -12.90 -2.38
CA LEU A 196 -6.47 -13.61 -1.66
C LEU A 196 -6.47 -13.35 -0.14
N PRO A 197 -6.59 -12.10 0.35
CA PRO A 197 -6.66 -11.85 1.80
C PRO A 197 -7.83 -12.58 2.45
N ALA A 198 -9.03 -12.48 1.88
CA ALA A 198 -10.22 -13.15 2.41
C ALA A 198 -10.11 -14.68 2.36
N GLN A 199 -9.55 -15.23 1.27
CA GLN A 199 -9.29 -16.66 1.14
C GLN A 199 -8.32 -17.18 2.21
N LEU A 200 -7.22 -16.46 2.46
CA LEU A 200 -6.25 -16.85 3.49
C LEU A 200 -6.83 -16.68 4.89
N SER A 201 -7.53 -15.59 5.14
CA SER A 201 -8.20 -15.27 6.40
C SER A 201 -9.19 -16.38 6.78
N THR A 202 -10.12 -16.72 5.88
CA THR A 202 -11.12 -17.77 6.11
C THR A 202 -10.47 -19.16 6.26
N LYS A 203 -9.50 -19.49 5.39
CA LYS A 203 -8.84 -20.81 5.41
C LYS A 203 -8.04 -21.09 6.67
N PHE A 204 -7.36 -20.09 7.21
CA PHE A 204 -6.46 -20.21 8.36
C PHE A 204 -7.02 -19.56 9.63
N ASN A 205 -8.26 -19.07 9.59
CA ASN A 205 -8.91 -18.34 10.68
C ASN A 205 -8.04 -17.19 11.21
N LEU A 206 -7.59 -16.30 10.32
CA LEU A 206 -6.71 -15.18 10.61
C LEU A 206 -7.44 -13.85 10.46
N ASP A 207 -7.26 -12.95 11.39
CA ASP A 207 -7.77 -11.59 11.28
C ASP A 207 -7.08 -10.82 10.16
N ILE A 208 -7.82 -9.92 9.51
CA ILE A 208 -7.27 -8.94 8.59
C ILE A 208 -7.19 -7.59 9.28
N VAL A 209 -6.03 -6.94 9.17
CA VAL A 209 -5.80 -5.60 9.71
C VAL A 209 -5.60 -4.63 8.55
N PRO A 210 -6.60 -3.79 8.23
CA PRO A 210 -6.41 -2.74 7.25
C PRO A 210 -5.49 -1.64 7.82
N VAL A 211 -4.58 -1.13 6.98
CA VAL A 211 -3.61 -0.09 7.38
C VAL A 211 -3.67 1.07 6.41
N TYR A 212 -3.86 2.26 6.94
CA TYR A 212 -3.85 3.50 6.18
C TYR A 212 -2.52 4.24 6.36
N ILE A 213 -1.95 4.71 5.26
CA ILE A 213 -0.72 5.50 5.26
C ILE A 213 -1.02 6.87 4.65
N GLN A 214 -0.61 7.91 5.34
CA GLN A 214 -0.76 9.29 4.87
C GLN A 214 0.53 10.06 5.12
N ARG A 215 0.87 10.95 4.19
CA ARG A 215 1.91 11.96 4.36
C ARG A 215 1.27 13.25 4.85
N ASP A 216 1.78 13.84 5.92
CA ASP A 216 1.34 15.13 6.43
C ASP A 216 1.94 16.32 5.65
N LYS A 217 1.56 17.54 6.03
CA LYS A 217 2.07 18.77 5.42
C LYS A 217 3.58 19.01 5.63
N TYR A 218 4.20 18.35 6.59
CA TYR A 218 5.64 18.39 6.84
C TYR A 218 6.38 17.22 6.18
N HIS A 219 5.66 16.43 5.40
CA HIS A 219 6.14 15.21 4.74
C HIS A 219 6.54 14.09 5.69
N ASN A 220 6.05 14.08 6.94
CA ASN A 220 6.10 12.92 7.82
C ASN A 220 4.96 11.97 7.53
N PHE A 221 5.06 10.76 8.03
CA PHE A 221 4.07 9.71 7.78
C PHE A 221 3.18 9.50 9.00
N LEU A 222 1.88 9.36 8.75
CA LEU A 222 0.94 8.75 9.68
C LEU A 222 0.67 7.33 9.18
N VAL A 223 0.90 6.34 10.04
CA VAL A 223 0.51 4.95 9.81
C VAL A 223 -0.59 4.61 10.81
N GLU A 224 -1.78 4.35 10.31
CA GLU A 224 -2.96 4.06 11.13
C GLU A 224 -3.40 2.62 10.94
N PHE A 225 -3.27 1.80 11.98
CA PHE A 225 -3.82 0.45 12.01
C PHE A 225 -5.31 0.53 12.35
N LYS A 226 -6.16 -0.03 11.48
CA LYS A 226 -7.61 -0.07 11.67
C LYS A 226 -8.00 -1.27 12.51
N GLU A 227 -9.26 -1.31 12.94
CA GLU A 227 -9.84 -2.45 13.64
C GLU A 227 -9.68 -3.73 12.83
N ARG A 228 -9.48 -4.83 13.54
CA ARG A 228 -9.36 -6.15 12.93
C ARG A 228 -10.69 -6.58 12.34
N LEU A 229 -10.64 -7.23 11.20
CA LEU A 229 -11.76 -7.94 10.61
C LEU A 229 -11.58 -9.42 10.90
N ASN A 230 -12.48 -9.98 11.71
CA ASN A 230 -12.49 -11.40 11.99
C ASN A 230 -13.24 -12.14 10.87
N PRO A 231 -12.69 -13.20 10.26
CA PRO A 231 -13.38 -13.94 9.20
C PRO A 231 -14.73 -14.55 9.65
N SER A 232 -14.92 -14.80 10.94
CA SER A 232 -16.16 -15.34 11.48
C SER A 232 -17.35 -14.37 11.46
N ASP A 233 -17.08 -13.07 11.29
CA ASP A 233 -18.12 -12.03 11.19
C ASP A 233 -18.76 -11.99 9.78
N PHE A 234 -18.25 -12.78 8.84
CA PHE A 234 -18.68 -12.81 7.44
C PHE A 234 -19.16 -14.22 7.05
N LYS A 235 -20.31 -14.30 6.37
CA LYS A 235 -20.89 -15.58 5.95
C LYS A 235 -20.07 -16.25 4.84
N ILE A 236 -19.53 -15.43 3.94
CA ILE A 236 -18.73 -15.90 2.81
C ILE A 236 -17.52 -14.98 2.57
N LYS A 237 -16.47 -15.53 1.96
CA LYS A 237 -15.23 -14.78 1.61
C LYS A 237 -15.47 -13.55 0.72
N LEU A 238 -16.58 -13.54 -0.05
CA LEU A 238 -16.92 -12.44 -0.93
C LEU A 238 -17.33 -11.21 -0.11
N GLU A 239 -18.17 -11.37 0.91
CA GLU A 239 -18.58 -10.30 1.82
C GLU A 239 -17.36 -9.64 2.50
N LEU A 240 -16.41 -10.47 2.95
CA LEU A 240 -15.16 -9.95 3.52
C LEU A 240 -14.35 -9.16 2.49
N SER A 241 -14.30 -9.60 1.23
CA SER A 241 -13.62 -8.88 0.15
C SER A 241 -14.33 -7.57 -0.21
N GLU A 242 -15.65 -7.53 -0.15
CA GLU A 242 -16.46 -6.31 -0.32
C GLU A 242 -16.20 -5.31 0.81
N GLU A 243 -16.12 -5.78 2.05
CA GLU A 243 -15.79 -4.92 3.20
C GLU A 243 -14.39 -4.32 3.05
N LEU A 244 -13.41 -5.11 2.60
CA LEU A 244 -12.07 -4.60 2.31
C LEU A 244 -12.07 -3.49 1.25
N ASN A 245 -12.87 -3.62 0.20
CA ASN A 245 -13.06 -2.55 -0.79
C ASN A 245 -13.69 -1.31 -0.15
N ARG A 246 -14.75 -1.46 0.68
CA ARG A 246 -15.40 -0.33 1.37
C ARG A 246 -14.45 0.41 2.29
N ILE A 247 -13.59 -0.30 3.01
CA ILE A 247 -12.55 0.31 3.85
C ILE A 247 -11.53 1.06 2.99
N LEU A 248 -11.11 0.48 1.88
CA LEU A 248 -10.18 1.10 0.94
C LEU A 248 -10.77 2.37 0.32
N GLU A 249 -12.05 2.36 -0.06
CA GLU A 249 -12.78 3.54 -0.55
C GLU A 249 -12.75 4.68 0.48
N LYS A 250 -13.07 4.38 1.75
CA LYS A 250 -12.99 5.37 2.84
C LYS A 250 -11.58 5.96 3.00
N MET A 251 -10.55 5.14 2.84
CA MET A 251 -9.16 5.59 2.88
C MET A 251 -8.84 6.54 1.72
N ILE A 252 -9.31 6.23 0.50
CA ILE A 252 -9.10 7.05 -0.70
C ILE A 252 -9.86 8.38 -0.57
N ILE A 253 -11.13 8.35 -0.14
CA ILE A 253 -11.95 9.54 0.06
C ILE A 253 -11.29 10.49 1.08
N ARG A 254 -10.69 9.94 2.13
CA ARG A 254 -10.00 10.74 3.17
C ARG A 254 -8.83 11.56 2.61
N ASN A 255 -8.08 11.02 1.65
CA ASN A 255 -6.99 11.75 0.98
C ASN A 255 -6.74 11.22 -0.43
N PRO A 256 -7.54 11.65 -1.41
CA PRO A 256 -7.41 11.22 -2.80
C PRO A 256 -6.09 11.68 -3.44
N ASN A 257 -5.46 12.73 -2.91
CA ASN A 257 -4.24 13.33 -3.44
C ASN A 257 -3.01 12.41 -3.34
N GLN A 258 -3.06 11.38 -2.53
CA GLN A 258 -1.92 10.49 -2.27
C GLN A 258 -2.15 9.05 -2.71
N TRP A 259 -3.27 8.74 -3.40
CA TRP A 259 -3.51 7.44 -3.98
C TRP A 259 -3.04 7.34 -5.43
N ILE A 260 -2.88 6.08 -5.91
CA ILE A 260 -2.34 5.76 -7.24
C ILE A 260 -3.42 5.79 -8.33
N TRP A 261 -3.72 6.96 -8.90
CA TRP A 261 -4.72 7.10 -9.96
C TRP A 261 -4.27 6.61 -11.34
N THR A 262 -3.01 6.24 -11.52
CA THR A 262 -2.45 5.79 -12.80
C THR A 262 -2.72 4.32 -13.11
N HIS A 263 -3.24 3.55 -12.17
CA HIS A 263 -3.55 2.15 -12.36
C HIS A 263 -4.96 1.98 -12.94
N ASN A 264 -5.09 1.14 -14.00
CA ASN A 264 -6.39 0.87 -14.62
C ASN A 264 -7.20 -0.10 -13.75
N ARG A 265 -7.87 0.43 -12.72
CA ARG A 265 -8.55 -0.36 -11.68
C ARG A 265 -9.84 -1.00 -12.18
N TRP A 266 -10.54 -0.35 -13.11
CA TRP A 266 -11.88 -0.74 -13.59
C TRP A 266 -11.90 -1.30 -15.02
N LYS A 267 -10.76 -1.64 -15.60
CA LYS A 267 -10.71 -2.22 -16.95
C LYS A 267 -11.28 -3.64 -16.99
#